data_734a1c1f4e6959cf74914a576a5f1dbf
#
_entry.id   734a1c1f4e6959cf74914a576a5f1dbf
#
_cell.length_a   1.000
_cell.length_b   1.000
_cell.length_c   1.000
_cell.angle_alpha   90.00
_cell.angle_beta   90.00
_cell.angle_gamma   90.00
#
_symmetry.space_group_name_H-M   'P 1'
#
loop_
_entity.id
_entity.type
_entity.pdbx_description
1 polymer ?
#
loop_
_entity_poly.entity_id
_entity_poly.type
_entity_poly.pdbx_seq_one_letter_code
_entity_poly.pdbx_strand_id
1 'polypeptide(L)'
;MLFRSQLGSGSCRDSAWLMVQILRNLGMPARFVSGYLIQLKPDLKALDGPAGASADFTDLHAWTEVYIPGAGWIGFDPTSGLLCAEGHLPVAATPHFHSAAPLTGFADGPAEDFSFEMQVTRIAERPRVTFPFSDAAWLALDALGNKVDDDLRAQDVRLTMGGEPTFVSIDDYQSAE
;
A
#
# COMPACT_ATOMS: atom_id res chain seq x y z
N MET A 1 -5.36 24.95 -5.02
CA MET A 1 -5.96 23.66 -5.31
C MET A 1 -6.83 23.65 -6.56
N LEU A 2 -7.81 24.52 -6.71
CA LEU A 2 -8.67 24.60 -7.91
C LEU A 2 -7.88 24.78 -9.23
N PHE A 3 -6.79 25.52 -9.22
CA PHE A 3 -5.95 25.75 -10.40
C PHE A 3 -5.21 24.50 -10.90
N ARG A 4 -4.77 23.64 -10.00
CA ARG A 4 -4.01 22.43 -10.37
C ARG A 4 -4.90 21.30 -10.86
N SER A 5 -6.13 21.18 -10.34
CA SER A 5 -7.10 20.22 -10.85
C SER A 5 -7.51 20.52 -12.30
N GLN A 6 -7.55 21.81 -12.70
CA GLN A 6 -7.80 22.21 -14.10
C GLN A 6 -6.64 21.87 -15.03
N LEU A 7 -5.41 21.86 -14.52
CA LEU A 7 -4.22 21.49 -15.30
C LEU A 7 -4.01 19.96 -15.38
N GLY A 8 -4.79 19.18 -14.66
CA GLY A 8 -4.64 17.72 -14.59
C GLY A 8 -3.29 17.26 -14.01
N SER A 9 -2.59 18.13 -13.28
CA SER A 9 -1.29 17.85 -12.67
C SER A 9 -1.21 18.39 -11.26
N GLY A 10 -0.44 17.73 -10.41
CA GLY A 10 -0.25 18.12 -9.02
C GLY A 10 0.90 17.36 -8.36
N SER A 11 1.35 17.85 -7.21
CA SER A 11 2.30 17.14 -6.35
C SER A 11 1.62 15.99 -5.59
N CYS A 12 2.41 15.15 -4.92
CA CYS A 12 1.87 14.12 -4.02
C CYS A 12 0.92 14.72 -2.97
N ARG A 13 1.23 15.92 -2.43
CA ARG A 13 0.36 16.61 -1.48
C ARG A 13 -0.98 17.05 -2.09
N ASP A 14 -0.95 17.53 -3.33
CA ASP A 14 -2.18 17.94 -4.03
C ASP A 14 -3.08 16.72 -4.30
N SER A 15 -2.50 15.64 -4.80
CA SER A 15 -3.20 14.40 -5.12
C SER A 15 -3.74 13.71 -3.86
N ALA A 16 -2.94 13.63 -2.80
CA ALA A 16 -3.36 13.08 -1.52
C ALA A 16 -4.52 13.89 -0.91
N TRP A 17 -4.43 15.23 -0.93
CA TRP A 17 -5.51 16.06 -0.41
C TRP A 17 -6.79 15.96 -1.24
N LEU A 18 -6.67 15.89 -2.55
CA LEU A 18 -7.83 15.67 -3.43
C LEU A 18 -8.51 14.34 -3.09
N MET A 19 -7.73 13.27 -2.92
CA MET A 19 -8.26 11.95 -2.55
C MET A 19 -8.95 11.96 -1.18
N VAL A 20 -8.38 12.64 -0.18
CA VAL A 20 -9.05 12.84 1.13
C VAL A 20 -10.43 13.49 0.95
N GLN A 21 -10.54 14.51 0.10
CA GLN A 21 -11.82 15.18 -0.14
C GLN A 21 -12.83 14.27 -0.87
N ILE A 22 -12.37 13.50 -1.86
CA ILE A 22 -13.22 12.54 -2.56
C ILE A 22 -13.77 11.50 -1.59
N LEU A 23 -12.91 10.87 -0.79
CA LEU A 23 -13.32 9.87 0.19
C LEU A 23 -14.31 10.41 1.23
N ARG A 24 -14.07 11.63 1.71
CA ARG A 24 -15.01 12.30 2.64
C ARG A 24 -16.35 12.61 1.99
N ASN A 25 -16.38 13.01 0.73
CA ASN A 25 -17.62 13.20 -0.02
C ASN A 25 -18.39 11.88 -0.22
N LEU A 26 -17.72 10.75 -0.25
CA LEU A 26 -18.32 9.42 -0.25
C LEU A 26 -18.74 8.93 1.14
N GLY A 27 -18.61 9.77 2.18
CA GLY A 27 -18.98 9.42 3.55
C GLY A 27 -17.94 8.60 4.31
N MET A 28 -16.75 8.43 3.76
CA MET A 28 -15.68 7.66 4.42
C MET A 28 -14.78 8.56 5.26
N PRO A 29 -14.46 8.20 6.52
CA PRO A 29 -13.48 8.91 7.31
C PRO A 29 -12.10 8.79 6.63
N ALA A 30 -11.53 9.93 6.27
CA ALA A 30 -10.22 9.98 5.63
C ALA A 30 -9.34 11.09 6.24
N ARG A 31 -8.02 10.89 6.23
CA ARG A 31 -7.05 11.83 6.74
C ARG A 31 -5.85 11.96 5.81
N PHE A 32 -5.19 13.09 5.92
CA PHE A 32 -3.97 13.40 5.18
C PHE A 32 -2.76 12.94 5.98
N VAL A 33 -1.82 12.28 5.31
CA VAL A 33 -0.57 11.83 5.91
C VAL A 33 0.60 12.45 5.17
N SER A 34 1.58 12.90 5.93
CA SER A 34 2.87 13.40 5.43
C SER A 34 4.00 12.62 6.10
N GLY A 35 5.02 12.28 5.35
CA GLY A 35 6.14 11.51 5.84
C GLY A 35 7.21 11.32 4.79
N TYR A 36 7.87 10.19 4.81
CA TYR A 36 8.91 9.82 3.85
C TYR A 36 8.48 8.59 3.05
N LEU A 37 8.83 8.59 1.77
CA LEU A 37 8.80 7.39 0.94
C LEU A 37 10.23 6.89 0.76
N ILE A 38 10.48 5.66 1.17
CA ILE A 38 11.74 4.97 0.93
C ILE A 38 11.49 3.93 -0.15
N GLN A 39 12.25 4.00 -1.22
CA GLN A 39 12.25 2.99 -2.27
C GLN A 39 13.64 2.39 -2.38
N LEU A 40 13.72 1.08 -2.21
CA LEU A 40 14.95 0.34 -2.35
C LEU A 40 15.04 -0.25 -3.76
N LYS A 41 16.25 -0.26 -4.29
CA LYS A 41 16.52 -0.98 -5.52
C LYS A 41 16.23 -2.46 -5.30
N PRO A 42 15.40 -3.09 -6.14
CA PRO A 42 15.11 -4.52 -6.00
C PRO A 42 16.36 -5.35 -6.30
N ASP A 43 16.58 -6.39 -5.50
CA ASP A 43 17.69 -7.32 -5.70
C ASP A 43 17.46 -8.22 -6.92
N LEU A 44 16.20 -8.53 -7.22
CA LEU A 44 15.78 -9.29 -8.38
C LEU A 44 14.87 -8.43 -9.26
N LYS A 45 15.11 -8.48 -10.57
CA LYS A 45 14.23 -7.81 -11.53
C LYS A 45 12.85 -8.47 -11.52
N ALA A 46 11.79 -7.66 -11.50
CA ALA A 46 10.44 -8.15 -11.65
C ALA A 46 10.29 -8.95 -12.95
N LEU A 47 9.62 -10.10 -12.89
CA LEU A 47 9.32 -10.91 -14.06
C LEU A 47 8.29 -10.22 -14.95
N ASP A 48 7.30 -9.57 -14.31
CA ASP A 48 6.24 -8.80 -14.97
C ASP A 48 6.05 -7.45 -14.25
N GLY A 49 5.66 -6.43 -15.03
CA GLY A 49 5.37 -5.11 -14.49
C GLY A 49 6.52 -4.11 -14.62
N PRO A 50 6.34 -2.91 -14.08
CA PRO A 50 7.33 -1.84 -14.16
C PRO A 50 8.59 -2.20 -13.36
N ALA A 51 9.74 -1.80 -13.90
CA ALA A 51 10.99 -1.91 -13.15
C ALA A 51 10.91 -1.06 -11.89
N GLY A 52 11.38 -1.59 -10.76
CA GLY A 52 11.51 -0.84 -9.52
C GLY A 52 12.55 0.28 -9.60
N ALA A 53 12.86 0.88 -8.46
CA ALA A 53 13.86 1.93 -8.36
C ALA A 53 15.23 1.45 -8.88
N SER A 54 15.94 2.33 -9.58
CA SER A 54 17.29 2.02 -10.10
C SER A 54 18.37 2.14 -9.03
N ALA A 55 18.10 2.84 -7.95
CA ALA A 55 18.95 3.04 -6.78
C ALA A 55 18.09 3.20 -5.54
N ASP A 56 18.68 2.97 -4.36
CA ASP A 56 18.03 3.28 -3.10
C ASP A 56 17.84 4.80 -3.00
N PHE A 57 16.62 5.25 -2.71
CA PHE A 57 16.36 6.66 -2.50
C PHE A 57 15.23 6.88 -1.48
N THR A 58 15.17 8.08 -0.95
CA THR A 58 14.08 8.55 -0.11
C THR A 58 13.66 9.95 -0.54
N ASP A 59 12.39 10.25 -0.36
CA ASP A 59 11.82 11.56 -0.64
C ASP A 59 10.74 11.92 0.36
N LEU A 60 10.51 13.23 0.53
CA LEU A 60 9.34 13.74 1.24
C LEU A 60 8.09 13.33 0.46
N HIS A 61 7.14 12.73 1.16
CA HIS A 61 5.96 12.20 0.51
C HIS A 61 4.68 12.50 1.29
N ALA A 62 3.56 12.42 0.59
CA ALA A 62 2.25 12.55 1.19
C ALA A 62 1.27 11.59 0.54
N TRP A 63 0.38 11.04 1.37
CA TRP A 63 -0.66 10.10 0.95
C TRP A 63 -1.94 10.28 1.73
N THR A 64 -2.91 9.47 1.45
CA THR A 64 -4.23 9.46 2.08
C THR A 64 -4.38 8.22 2.92
N GLU A 65 -4.99 8.33 4.08
CA GLU A 65 -5.49 7.18 4.81
C GLU A 65 -7.02 7.27 4.94
N VAL A 66 -7.67 6.13 4.77
CA VAL A 66 -9.11 5.95 4.97
C VAL A 66 -9.35 4.93 6.06
N TYR A 67 -10.32 5.19 6.92
CA TYR A 67 -10.72 4.24 7.95
C TYR A 67 -11.78 3.28 7.41
N ILE A 68 -11.47 2.00 7.48
CA ILE A 68 -12.38 0.91 7.08
C ILE A 68 -12.72 0.12 8.34
N PRO A 69 -14.02 0.00 8.70
CA PRO A 69 -14.44 -0.82 9.84
C PRO A 69 -13.90 -2.25 9.73
N GLY A 70 -13.28 -2.72 10.80
CA GLY A 70 -12.65 -4.05 10.85
C GLY A 70 -11.20 -4.10 10.35
N ALA A 71 -10.78 -3.19 9.47
CA ALA A 71 -9.40 -3.13 8.96
C ALA A 71 -8.59 -1.97 9.56
N GLY A 72 -9.26 -0.92 10.06
CA GLY A 72 -8.59 0.26 10.58
C GLY A 72 -8.22 1.28 9.51
N TRP A 73 -7.11 1.99 9.70
CA TRP A 73 -6.62 2.98 8.76
C TRP A 73 -5.79 2.33 7.66
N ILE A 74 -6.25 2.47 6.42
CA ILE A 74 -5.58 1.93 5.22
C ILE A 74 -5.03 3.09 4.41
N GLY A 75 -3.75 3.00 4.05
CA GLY A 75 -3.05 4.01 3.27
C GLY A 75 -3.22 3.81 1.77
N PHE A 76 -3.53 4.89 1.07
CA PHE A 76 -3.60 4.97 -0.38
C PHE A 76 -2.64 6.04 -0.88
N ASP A 77 -1.75 5.67 -1.75
CA ASP A 77 -0.87 6.61 -2.43
C ASP A 77 -1.41 6.93 -3.84
N PRO A 78 -2.08 8.05 -4.03
CA PRO A 78 -2.62 8.41 -5.34
C PRO A 78 -1.54 8.77 -6.36
N THR A 79 -0.29 8.95 -5.94
CA THR A 79 0.83 9.24 -6.84
C THR A 79 1.27 7.97 -7.57
N SER A 80 1.36 6.88 -6.85
CA SER A 80 1.69 5.56 -7.40
C SER A 80 0.46 4.78 -7.89
N GLY A 81 -0.74 5.14 -7.39
CA GLY A 81 -1.98 4.39 -7.62
C GLY A 81 -2.05 3.08 -6.84
N LEU A 82 -1.26 2.94 -5.78
CA LEU A 82 -1.12 1.73 -4.98
C LEU A 82 -1.51 1.96 -3.52
N LEU A 83 -1.66 0.87 -2.79
CA LEU A 83 -1.72 0.89 -1.33
C LEU A 83 -0.35 1.25 -0.74
N CYS A 84 -0.35 1.99 0.36
CA CYS A 84 0.87 2.25 1.09
C CYS A 84 1.42 0.96 1.70
N ALA A 85 2.73 0.79 1.60
CA ALA A 85 3.48 -0.36 2.09
C ALA A 85 4.61 0.09 3.02
N GLU A 86 5.53 -0.81 3.32
CA GLU A 86 6.62 -0.62 4.28
C GLU A 86 7.52 0.59 4.00
N GLY A 87 7.62 1.01 2.75
CA GLY A 87 8.38 2.19 2.37
C GLY A 87 7.73 3.53 2.75
N HIS A 88 6.46 3.53 3.14
CA HIS A 88 5.76 4.73 3.57
C HIS A 88 5.92 4.92 5.07
N LEU A 89 6.80 5.83 5.48
CA LEU A 89 7.05 6.17 6.88
C LEU A 89 6.24 7.40 7.28
N PRO A 90 5.12 7.25 8.02
CA PRO A 90 4.30 8.38 8.43
C PRO A 90 5.00 9.18 9.54
N VAL A 91 5.01 10.50 9.40
CA VAL A 91 5.47 11.45 10.41
C VAL A 91 4.30 12.20 11.02
N ALA A 92 3.33 12.60 10.20
CA ALA A 92 2.14 13.29 10.65
C ALA A 92 0.90 12.78 9.92
N ALA A 93 -0.14 12.42 10.66
CA ALA A 93 -1.46 12.04 10.15
C ALA A 93 -2.50 13.02 10.72
N THR A 94 -3.10 13.83 9.87
CA THR A 94 -3.92 14.97 10.29
C THR A 94 -5.20 15.13 9.49
N PRO A 95 -6.23 15.75 10.05
CA PRO A 95 -7.48 16.00 9.33
C PRO A 95 -7.32 16.98 8.15
N HIS A 96 -6.30 17.84 8.18
CA HIS A 96 -6.08 18.88 7.19
C HIS A 96 -4.60 18.99 6.82
N PHE A 97 -4.32 19.13 5.54
CA PHE A 97 -2.94 19.11 5.00
C PHE A 97 -2.03 20.21 5.59
N HIS A 98 -2.58 21.37 5.98
CA HIS A 98 -1.79 22.43 6.64
C HIS A 98 -1.19 21.98 7.97
N SER A 99 -1.92 21.17 8.72
CA SER A 99 -1.45 20.69 10.03
C SER A 99 -0.33 19.63 9.92
N ALA A 100 -0.12 19.09 8.73
CA ALA A 100 0.97 18.16 8.40
C ALA A 100 2.09 18.84 7.58
N ALA A 101 2.17 20.16 7.58
CA ALA A 101 3.25 20.87 6.92
C ALA A 101 4.56 20.64 7.68
N PRO A 102 5.64 20.19 7.01
CA PRO A 102 6.93 19.96 7.68
C PRO A 102 7.52 21.23 8.28
N LEU A 103 7.26 22.36 7.65
CA LEU A 103 7.74 23.67 8.05
C LEU A 103 6.63 24.72 7.81
N THR A 104 6.40 25.56 8.80
CA THR A 104 5.54 26.75 8.69
C THR A 104 6.23 27.92 9.34
N GLY A 105 6.10 29.09 8.74
CA GLY A 105 6.71 30.31 9.29
C GLY A 105 6.33 31.53 8.50
N PHE A 106 6.86 32.66 8.95
CA PHE A 106 6.77 33.96 8.28
C PHE A 106 8.19 34.50 8.11
N ALA A 107 8.40 35.19 7.00
CA ALA A 107 9.65 35.90 6.72
C ALA A 107 9.35 37.31 6.28
N ASP A 108 10.26 38.24 6.55
CA ASP A 108 10.12 39.65 6.19
C ASP A 108 10.37 39.93 4.70
N GLY A 109 10.79 38.92 3.96
CA GLY A 109 11.08 38.97 2.53
C GLY A 109 10.91 37.65 1.82
N PRO A 110 11.10 37.62 0.49
CA PRO A 110 11.06 36.38 -0.25
C PRO A 110 12.20 35.46 0.18
N ALA A 111 11.96 34.16 0.12
CA ALA A 111 13.02 33.18 0.30
C ALA A 111 14.02 33.30 -0.86
N GLU A 112 15.30 33.44 -0.55
CA GLU A 112 16.36 33.55 -1.55
C GLU A 112 16.81 32.18 -2.03
N ASP A 113 16.82 31.19 -1.13
CA ASP A 113 17.15 29.81 -1.43
C ASP A 113 16.38 28.85 -0.51
N PHE A 114 16.10 27.67 -1.03
CA PHE A 114 15.54 26.54 -0.28
C PHE A 114 16.17 25.25 -0.77
N SER A 115 16.96 24.64 0.07
CA SER A 115 17.61 23.36 -0.22
C SER A 115 17.33 22.35 0.89
N PHE A 116 17.30 21.09 0.55
CA PHE A 116 17.23 19.97 1.48
C PHE A 116 17.98 18.77 0.91
N GLU A 117 18.53 17.96 1.79
CA GLU A 117 19.22 16.74 1.44
C GLU A 117 18.62 15.58 2.22
N MET A 118 18.42 14.46 1.53
CA MET A 118 17.94 13.22 2.14
C MET A 118 18.78 12.06 1.66
N GLN A 119 19.14 11.18 2.58
CA GLN A 119 19.91 9.99 2.28
C GLN A 119 19.32 8.79 2.98
N VAL A 120 19.25 7.66 2.25
CA VAL A 120 18.98 6.35 2.82
C VAL A 120 20.21 5.48 2.70
N THR A 121 20.56 4.78 3.78
CA THR A 121 21.70 3.88 3.82
C THR A 121 21.24 2.54 4.41
N ARG A 122 21.49 1.46 3.69
CA ARG A 122 21.25 0.10 4.20
C ARG A 122 22.27 -0.21 5.28
N ILE A 123 21.83 -0.42 6.51
CA ILE A 123 22.68 -0.82 7.65
C ILE A 123 22.65 -2.32 7.79
N ALA A 124 21.48 -2.92 7.70
CA ALA A 124 21.26 -4.36 7.75
C ALA A 124 20.00 -4.71 6.96
N GLU A 125 20.08 -5.80 6.25
CA GLU A 125 18.94 -6.36 5.54
C GLU A 125 18.69 -7.77 6.05
N ARG A 126 17.43 -8.04 6.42
CA ARG A 126 16.95 -9.39 6.67
C ARG A 126 15.87 -9.64 5.63
N PRO A 127 16.23 -10.20 4.47
CA PRO A 127 15.25 -10.44 3.43
C PRO A 127 14.14 -11.33 4.00
N ARG A 128 12.91 -11.00 3.70
CA ARG A 128 11.79 -11.90 3.98
C ARG A 128 12.03 -13.17 3.20
N VAL A 129 12.20 -14.27 3.91
CA VAL A 129 12.42 -15.55 3.28
C VAL A 129 11.09 -15.96 2.63
N THR A 130 11.02 -15.84 1.30
CA THR A 130 9.89 -16.32 0.51
C THR A 130 9.94 -17.83 0.33
N PHE A 131 11.01 -18.48 0.76
CA PHE A 131 11.20 -19.92 0.77
C PHE A 131 11.35 -20.41 2.22
N PRO A 132 10.31 -20.34 3.04
CA PRO A 132 10.41 -20.61 4.48
C PRO A 132 10.39 -22.10 4.81
N PHE A 133 10.09 -22.98 3.86
CA PHE A 133 9.85 -24.38 4.11
C PHE A 133 10.91 -25.27 3.47
N SER A 134 11.38 -26.27 4.22
CA SER A 134 12.17 -27.35 3.66
C SER A 134 11.30 -28.25 2.77
N ASP A 135 11.93 -29.07 1.91
CA ASP A 135 11.22 -30.04 1.06
C ASP A 135 10.34 -30.98 1.91
N ALA A 136 10.84 -31.40 3.07
CA ALA A 136 10.06 -32.22 3.99
C ALA A 136 8.83 -31.50 4.54
N ALA A 137 8.95 -30.20 4.83
CA ALA A 137 7.81 -29.38 5.26
C ALA A 137 6.80 -29.16 4.14
N TRP A 138 7.27 -28.98 2.90
CA TRP A 138 6.40 -28.90 1.72
C TRP A 138 5.59 -30.19 1.53
N LEU A 139 6.24 -31.36 1.61
CA LEU A 139 5.56 -32.65 1.52
C LEU A 139 4.49 -32.82 2.62
N ALA A 140 4.78 -32.36 3.83
CA ALA A 140 3.81 -32.41 4.93
C ALA A 140 2.61 -31.45 4.69
N LEU A 141 2.86 -30.26 4.15
CA LEU A 141 1.81 -29.29 3.79
C LEU A 141 0.94 -29.79 2.64
N ASP A 142 1.55 -30.40 1.62
CA ASP A 142 0.83 -31.01 0.50
C ASP A 142 -0.07 -32.16 0.97
N ALA A 143 0.46 -33.03 1.83
CA ALA A 143 -0.32 -34.10 2.44
C ALA A 143 -1.48 -33.60 3.30
N LEU A 144 -1.27 -32.49 4.03
CA LEU A 144 -2.34 -31.83 4.78
C LEU A 144 -3.39 -31.25 3.85
N GLY A 145 -2.98 -30.58 2.78
CA GLY A 145 -3.89 -30.02 1.76
C GLY A 145 -4.76 -31.11 1.14
N ASN A 146 -4.16 -32.21 0.73
CA ASN A 146 -4.89 -33.36 0.19
C ASN A 146 -5.92 -33.93 1.18
N LYS A 147 -5.54 -34.02 2.46
CA LYS A 147 -6.47 -34.47 3.50
C LYS A 147 -7.66 -33.51 3.66
N VAL A 148 -7.41 -32.19 3.66
CA VAL A 148 -8.48 -31.20 3.72
C VAL A 148 -9.40 -31.31 2.51
N ASP A 149 -8.85 -31.49 1.30
CA ASP A 149 -9.64 -31.68 0.10
C ASP A 149 -10.51 -32.94 0.16
N ASP A 150 -9.96 -34.04 0.66
CA ASP A 150 -10.72 -35.27 0.90
C ASP A 150 -11.84 -35.09 1.94
N ASP A 151 -11.57 -34.39 3.03
CA ASP A 151 -12.56 -34.10 4.06
C ASP A 151 -13.69 -33.19 3.52
N LEU A 152 -13.38 -32.21 2.68
CA LEU A 152 -14.36 -31.35 2.01
C LEU A 152 -15.19 -32.13 1.01
N ARG A 153 -14.57 -32.98 0.18
CA ARG A 153 -15.28 -33.86 -0.76
C ARG A 153 -16.24 -34.82 -0.05
N ALA A 154 -15.83 -35.34 1.10
CA ALA A 154 -16.70 -36.23 1.88
C ALA A 154 -17.97 -35.52 2.41
N GLN A 155 -17.91 -34.17 2.52
CA GLN A 155 -19.03 -33.31 2.94
C GLN A 155 -19.75 -32.65 1.77
N ASP A 156 -19.43 -33.02 0.53
CA ASP A 156 -19.95 -32.40 -0.71
C ASP A 156 -19.64 -30.91 -0.82
N VAL A 157 -18.47 -30.50 -0.36
CA VAL A 157 -18.01 -29.11 -0.40
C VAL A 157 -16.68 -29.01 -1.12
N ARG A 158 -16.51 -28.00 -1.95
CA ARG A 158 -15.27 -27.69 -2.62
C ARG A 158 -14.91 -26.22 -2.44
N LEU A 159 -13.66 -25.97 -2.05
CA LEU A 159 -13.10 -24.62 -2.05
C LEU A 159 -12.72 -24.20 -3.46
N THR A 160 -13.20 -23.06 -3.91
CA THR A 160 -12.76 -22.43 -5.16
C THR A 160 -11.91 -21.21 -4.82
N MET A 161 -10.81 -21.02 -5.57
CA MET A 161 -9.91 -19.89 -5.42
C MET A 161 -10.26 -18.84 -6.48
N GLY A 162 -10.82 -17.72 -6.04
CA GLY A 162 -11.19 -16.62 -6.92
C GLY A 162 -11.13 -15.28 -6.18
N GLY A 163 -10.00 -14.98 -5.55
CA GLY A 163 -9.84 -13.75 -4.74
C GLY A 163 -10.42 -13.88 -3.33
N GLU A 164 -11.64 -14.33 -3.18
CA GLU A 164 -12.23 -14.78 -1.91
C GLU A 164 -12.54 -16.28 -1.98
N PRO A 165 -12.33 -17.04 -0.90
CA PRO A 165 -12.72 -18.45 -0.89
C PRO A 165 -14.24 -18.54 -0.96
N THR A 166 -14.72 -19.16 -2.01
CA THR A 166 -16.15 -19.49 -2.20
C THR A 166 -16.34 -20.99 -2.11
N PHE A 167 -17.45 -21.41 -1.52
CA PHE A 167 -17.83 -22.81 -1.46
C PHE A 167 -18.78 -23.11 -2.62
N VAL A 168 -18.53 -24.18 -3.34
CA VAL A 168 -19.33 -24.61 -4.48
C VAL A 168 -19.69 -26.07 -4.27
N SER A 169 -20.96 -26.44 -4.54
CA SER A 169 -21.37 -27.81 -4.50
C SER A 169 -20.60 -28.68 -5.50
N ILE A 170 -20.24 -29.89 -5.11
CA ILE A 170 -19.60 -30.88 -6.00
C ILE A 170 -20.54 -31.27 -7.15
N ASP A 171 -21.83 -31.32 -6.90
CA ASP A 171 -22.86 -31.74 -7.86
C ASP A 171 -23.33 -30.59 -8.76
N ASP A 172 -23.21 -29.35 -8.31
CA ASP A 172 -23.58 -28.17 -9.08
C ASP A 172 -22.51 -27.07 -8.99
N TYR A 173 -21.61 -27.06 -9.94
CA TYR A 173 -20.52 -26.06 -10.02
C TYR A 173 -20.99 -24.65 -10.37
N GLN A 174 -22.26 -24.44 -10.66
CA GLN A 174 -22.81 -23.13 -11.00
C GLN A 174 -23.47 -22.45 -9.81
N SER A 175 -23.75 -23.18 -8.74
CA SER A 175 -24.23 -22.62 -7.50
C SER A 175 -23.06 -22.31 -6.57
N ALA A 176 -22.79 -21.04 -6.33
CA ALA A 176 -21.86 -20.57 -5.31
C ALA A 176 -22.68 -19.97 -4.17
N GLU A 177 -22.43 -20.43 -2.95
CA GLU A 177 -22.97 -19.85 -1.70
C GLU A 177 -21.95 -18.89 -1.08
#